data_c161b00aef4aec32b285d3d99989dbb0
#
_entry.id   c161b00aef4aec32b285d3d99989dbb0
#
_cell.length_a   1.000
_cell.length_b   1.000
_cell.length_c   1.000
_cell.angle_alpha   90.00
_cell.angle_beta   90.00
_cell.angle_gamma   90.00
#
_symmetry.space_group_name_H-M   'P 1'
#
loop_
_entity.id
_entity.type
_entity.pdbx_description
1 polymer ?
#
loop_
_entity_poly.entity_id
_entity_poly.type
_entity_poly.pdbx_seq_one_letter_code
_entity_poly.pdbx_strand_id
1 'polypeptide(L)'
;MRNLWKIAIFFIVGACGFPYEAEMNQLESDTQEALSNLQGLYSSGIESDYADLERHASIARTKIFDSIHEPYFRNEFEVLKYHYRQTSRWFELQSQAGWESELSYGLEQIKALKHDAEQGLMDEEAIRVALENEKVALIPLISEVNSSCAAMRELMAEHDSLDSHWQVMWDRWENPNL
;
A
#
# COMPACT_ATOMS: atom_id res chain seq x y z
N MET A 1 23.91 58.34 39.46
CA MET A 1 23.78 56.90 39.30
C MET A 1 22.60 56.67 38.34
N ARG A 2 22.92 56.35 37.09
CA ARG A 2 21.92 56.21 36.00
C ARG A 2 21.64 54.73 35.81
N ASN A 3 20.44 54.30 36.21
CA ASN A 3 19.98 52.94 35.95
C ASN A 3 19.63 52.81 34.45
N LEU A 4 20.47 52.09 33.74
CA LEU A 4 20.21 51.61 32.40
C LEU A 4 19.24 50.42 32.48
N TRP A 5 17.97 50.67 32.17
CA TRP A 5 16.95 49.65 32.00
C TRP A 5 17.22 48.97 30.67
N LYS A 6 17.78 47.75 30.75
CA LYS A 6 17.95 46.89 29.58
C LYS A 6 16.58 46.31 29.22
N ILE A 7 15.94 46.90 28.21
CA ILE A 7 14.78 46.32 27.57
C ILE A 7 15.28 45.11 26.77
N ALA A 8 15.06 43.93 27.35
CA ALA A 8 15.22 42.68 26.60
C ALA A 8 14.01 42.55 25.70
N ILE A 9 14.16 42.91 24.39
CA ILE A 9 13.20 42.60 23.39
C ILE A 9 13.33 41.10 23.13
N PHE A 10 12.43 40.32 23.70
CA PHE A 10 12.19 38.94 23.29
C PHE A 10 11.60 38.98 21.88
N PHE A 11 12.41 38.74 20.88
CA PHE A 11 11.92 38.31 19.61
C PHE A 11 11.28 36.94 19.80
N ILE A 12 9.99 36.90 20.02
CA ILE A 12 9.19 35.73 19.77
C ILE A 12 9.20 35.59 18.25
N VAL A 13 10.13 34.79 17.71
CA VAL A 13 10.02 34.23 16.38
C VAL A 13 8.86 33.25 16.49
N GLY A 14 7.64 33.76 16.39
CA GLY A 14 6.50 32.94 16.10
C GLY A 14 6.82 32.24 14.78
N ALA A 15 6.84 30.95 14.77
CA ALA A 15 6.80 30.20 13.54
C ALA A 15 5.50 30.60 12.82
N CYS A 16 5.57 31.64 11.95
CA CYS A 16 4.49 32.01 11.06
C CYS A 16 4.42 30.94 9.98
N GLY A 17 3.82 29.79 10.30
CA GLY A 17 3.35 28.87 9.29
C GLY A 17 2.24 29.53 8.46
N PHE A 18 2.07 29.09 7.26
CA PHE A 18 0.93 29.48 6.41
C PHE A 18 -0.35 28.73 6.85
N PRO A 19 -1.55 29.23 6.49
CA PRO A 19 -2.80 28.57 6.85
C PRO A 19 -2.81 27.08 6.41
N TYR A 20 -3.27 26.19 7.29
CA TYR A 20 -3.41 24.76 7.05
C TYR A 20 -2.10 23.97 6.79
N GLU A 21 -0.93 24.53 7.10
CA GLU A 21 0.37 23.88 6.92
C GLU A 21 0.42 22.48 7.58
N ALA A 22 -0.04 22.37 8.82
CA ALA A 22 -0.03 21.09 9.53
C ALA A 22 -0.89 20.01 8.87
N GLU A 23 -2.05 20.40 8.33
CA GLU A 23 -2.97 19.49 7.63
C GLU A 23 -2.41 19.05 6.29
N MET A 24 -1.78 19.96 5.54
CA MET A 24 -1.11 19.63 4.28
C MET A 24 0.09 18.70 4.52
N ASN A 25 0.88 18.95 5.56
CA ASN A 25 2.00 18.10 5.94
C ASN A 25 1.55 16.69 6.33
N GLN A 26 0.43 16.57 7.04
CA GLN A 26 -0.15 15.29 7.40
C GLN A 26 -0.61 14.54 6.15
N LEU A 27 -1.39 15.19 5.29
CA LEU A 27 -1.90 14.56 4.05
C LEU A 27 -0.75 14.15 3.11
N GLU A 28 0.30 14.99 2.99
CA GLU A 28 1.52 14.65 2.24
C GLU A 28 2.21 13.41 2.81
N SER A 29 2.38 13.36 4.14
CA SER A 29 3.00 12.23 4.83
C SER A 29 2.20 10.94 4.64
N ASP A 30 0.88 10.99 4.81
CA ASP A 30 0.00 9.83 4.68
C ASP A 30 -0.01 9.30 3.23
N THR A 31 -0.01 10.23 2.24
CA THR A 31 0.06 9.86 0.82
C THR A 31 1.40 9.21 0.48
N GLN A 32 2.50 9.77 0.99
CA GLN A 32 3.85 9.21 0.80
C GLN A 32 4.00 7.84 1.47
N GLU A 33 3.41 7.65 2.65
CA GLU A 33 3.40 6.36 3.34
C GLU A 33 2.62 5.31 2.53
N ALA A 34 1.43 5.64 2.02
CA ALA A 34 0.65 4.73 1.19
C ALA A 34 1.40 4.32 -0.08
N LEU A 35 2.04 5.28 -0.76
CA LEU A 35 2.87 5.02 -1.93
C LEU A 35 4.06 4.13 -1.59
N SER A 36 4.74 4.39 -0.47
CA SER A 36 5.86 3.57 0.00
C SER A 36 5.42 2.15 0.38
N ASN A 37 4.24 1.99 0.98
CA ASN A 37 3.66 0.69 1.29
C ASN A 37 3.39 -0.15 0.04
N LEU A 38 2.86 0.48 -1.01
CA LEU A 38 2.61 -0.16 -2.30
C LEU A 38 3.93 -0.57 -2.98
N GLN A 39 4.89 0.34 -3.08
CA GLN A 39 6.20 0.07 -3.68
C GLN A 39 7.00 -0.95 -2.87
N GLY A 40 6.90 -0.93 -1.55
CA GLY A 40 7.51 -1.91 -0.67
C GLY A 40 6.97 -3.33 -0.91
N LEU A 41 5.69 -3.46 -1.23
CA LEU A 41 5.10 -4.76 -1.57
C LEU A 41 5.64 -5.31 -2.89
N TYR A 42 5.80 -4.46 -3.92
CA TYR A 42 6.46 -4.85 -5.17
C TYR A 42 7.92 -5.24 -4.97
N SER A 43 8.63 -4.45 -4.15
CA SER A 43 10.05 -4.71 -3.85
C SER A 43 10.26 -5.99 -3.04
N SER A 44 9.26 -6.49 -2.32
CA SER A 44 9.32 -7.77 -1.59
C SER A 44 9.23 -9.00 -2.48
N GLY A 45 8.94 -8.85 -3.77
CA GLY A 45 8.90 -9.96 -4.73
C GLY A 45 7.51 -10.52 -5.00
N ILE A 46 6.43 -9.83 -4.64
CA ILE A 46 5.04 -10.28 -4.80
C ILE A 46 4.70 -10.76 -6.23
N GLU A 47 5.33 -10.18 -7.25
CA GLU A 47 5.14 -10.62 -8.65
C GLU A 47 5.69 -12.03 -8.87
N SER A 48 6.85 -12.34 -8.27
CA SER A 48 7.44 -13.69 -8.30
C SER A 48 6.56 -14.69 -7.56
N ASP A 49 6.07 -14.31 -6.38
CA ASP A 49 5.20 -15.14 -5.55
C ASP A 49 3.88 -15.42 -6.27
N TYR A 50 3.34 -14.42 -6.95
CA TYR A 50 2.13 -14.61 -7.78
C TYR A 50 2.37 -15.57 -8.96
N ALA A 51 3.49 -15.45 -9.66
CA ALA A 51 3.85 -16.35 -10.75
C ALA A 51 4.02 -17.80 -10.27
N ASP A 52 4.61 -18.01 -9.09
CA ASP A 52 4.72 -19.31 -8.46
C ASP A 52 3.36 -19.87 -8.02
N LEU A 53 2.49 -19.05 -7.44
CA LEU A 53 1.10 -19.41 -7.13
C LEU A 53 0.32 -19.84 -8.38
N GLU A 54 0.45 -19.10 -9.48
CA GLU A 54 -0.21 -19.42 -10.75
C GLU A 54 0.29 -20.76 -11.31
N ARG A 55 1.60 -20.98 -11.30
CA ARG A 55 2.21 -22.24 -11.72
C ARG A 55 1.72 -23.40 -10.87
N HIS A 56 1.74 -23.28 -9.54
CA HIS A 56 1.28 -24.30 -8.62
C HIS A 56 -0.21 -24.58 -8.75
N ALA A 57 -1.05 -23.55 -8.88
CA ALA A 57 -2.48 -23.71 -9.11
C ALA A 57 -2.79 -24.41 -10.44
N SER A 58 -2.00 -24.15 -11.48
CA SER A 58 -2.13 -24.81 -12.77
C SER A 58 -1.78 -26.31 -12.71
N ILE A 59 -0.64 -26.64 -12.07
CA ILE A 59 -0.21 -28.03 -11.85
C ILE A 59 -1.26 -28.78 -11.02
N ALA A 60 -1.68 -28.21 -9.90
CA ALA A 60 -2.69 -28.80 -9.03
C ALA A 60 -4.01 -29.07 -9.76
N ARG A 61 -4.46 -28.13 -10.58
CA ARG A 61 -5.68 -28.32 -11.39
C ARG A 61 -5.56 -29.50 -12.33
N THR A 62 -4.44 -29.61 -13.05
CA THR A 62 -4.18 -30.70 -13.99
C THR A 62 -4.11 -32.04 -13.27
N LYS A 63 -3.36 -32.14 -12.19
CA LYS A 63 -3.18 -33.39 -11.43
C LYS A 63 -4.44 -33.86 -10.70
N ILE A 64 -5.25 -32.93 -10.17
CA ILE A 64 -6.50 -33.28 -9.46
C ILE A 64 -7.57 -33.77 -10.43
N PHE A 65 -7.64 -33.21 -11.64
CA PHE A 65 -8.56 -33.72 -12.65
C PHE A 65 -8.21 -35.13 -13.12
N ASP A 66 -6.91 -35.45 -13.16
CA ASP A 66 -6.44 -36.79 -13.56
C ASP A 66 -6.50 -37.82 -12.40
N SER A 67 -6.45 -37.38 -11.14
CA SER A 67 -6.44 -38.26 -9.96
C SER A 67 -7.62 -37.93 -9.02
N ILE A 68 -8.84 -38.27 -9.45
CA ILE A 68 -10.10 -38.10 -8.71
C ILE A 68 -10.09 -38.81 -7.33
N HIS A 69 -9.01 -39.48 -6.96
CA HIS A 69 -8.97 -40.42 -5.85
C HIS A 69 -8.06 -40.09 -4.67
N GLU A 70 -7.44 -38.87 -4.62
CA GLU A 70 -6.60 -38.51 -3.45
C GLU A 70 -7.30 -37.51 -2.54
N PRO A 71 -8.06 -38.00 -1.51
CA PRO A 71 -8.71 -37.10 -0.53
C PRO A 71 -7.69 -36.34 0.35
N TYR A 72 -6.41 -36.73 0.32
CA TYR A 72 -5.35 -36.20 1.16
C TYR A 72 -4.99 -34.74 0.85
N PHE A 73 -5.13 -34.28 -0.39
CA PHE A 73 -4.69 -32.93 -0.79
C PHE A 73 -5.84 -31.94 -1.08
N ARG A 74 -7.05 -32.32 -0.73
CA ARG A 74 -8.21 -31.47 -1.03
C ARG A 74 -8.21 -30.15 -0.27
N ASN A 75 -7.80 -30.18 0.99
CA ASN A 75 -7.75 -28.98 1.84
C ASN A 75 -6.63 -28.06 1.38
N GLU A 76 -5.45 -28.61 1.11
CA GLU A 76 -4.30 -27.90 0.60
C GLU A 76 -4.60 -27.22 -0.74
N PHE A 77 -5.27 -27.92 -1.62
CA PHE A 77 -5.69 -27.35 -2.90
C PHE A 77 -6.67 -26.18 -2.73
N GLU A 78 -7.63 -26.27 -1.81
CA GLU A 78 -8.55 -25.15 -1.57
C GLU A 78 -7.83 -23.94 -0.96
N VAL A 79 -6.82 -24.13 -0.12
CA VAL A 79 -5.96 -23.06 0.40
C VAL A 79 -5.14 -22.42 -0.73
N LEU A 80 -4.45 -23.22 -1.54
CA LEU A 80 -3.69 -22.74 -2.70
C LEU A 80 -4.56 -21.93 -3.66
N LYS A 81 -5.75 -22.45 -3.98
CA LYS A 81 -6.73 -21.80 -4.84
C LYS A 81 -7.26 -20.50 -4.24
N TYR A 82 -7.42 -20.45 -2.91
CA TYR A 82 -7.79 -19.24 -2.21
C TYR A 82 -6.69 -18.18 -2.35
N HIS A 83 -5.43 -18.52 -2.03
CA HIS A 83 -4.29 -17.60 -2.14
C HIS A 83 -4.14 -17.08 -3.58
N TYR A 84 -4.17 -17.96 -4.57
CA TYR A 84 -4.12 -17.57 -5.98
C TYR A 84 -5.23 -16.58 -6.37
N ARG A 85 -6.47 -16.86 -5.96
CA ARG A 85 -7.60 -15.98 -6.29
C ARG A 85 -7.50 -14.61 -5.64
N GLN A 86 -7.09 -14.55 -4.37
CA GLN A 86 -6.94 -13.28 -3.65
C GLN A 86 -5.82 -12.44 -4.25
N THR A 87 -4.68 -13.06 -4.56
CA THR A 87 -3.54 -12.37 -5.18
C THR A 87 -3.89 -11.90 -6.60
N SER A 88 -4.52 -12.75 -7.42
CA SER A 88 -5.00 -12.37 -8.76
C SER A 88 -5.95 -11.18 -8.72
N ARG A 89 -6.91 -11.20 -7.79
CA ARG A 89 -7.85 -10.10 -7.61
C ARG A 89 -7.16 -8.82 -7.18
N TRP A 90 -6.15 -8.91 -6.32
CA TRP A 90 -5.38 -7.75 -5.89
C TRP A 90 -4.65 -7.08 -7.06
N PHE A 91 -3.96 -7.86 -7.91
CA PHE A 91 -3.30 -7.34 -9.10
C PHE A 91 -4.29 -6.70 -10.09
N GLU A 92 -5.45 -7.31 -10.25
CA GLU A 92 -6.51 -6.77 -11.12
C GLU A 92 -7.02 -5.42 -10.58
N LEU A 93 -7.34 -5.34 -9.29
CA LEU A 93 -7.80 -4.10 -8.66
C LEU A 93 -6.73 -3.00 -8.74
N GLN A 94 -5.49 -3.30 -8.39
CA GLN A 94 -4.39 -2.35 -8.45
C GLN A 94 -4.18 -1.80 -9.87
N SER A 95 -4.23 -2.69 -10.88
CA SER A 95 -4.08 -2.31 -12.29
C SER A 95 -5.24 -1.43 -12.78
N GLN A 96 -6.48 -1.74 -12.37
CA GLN A 96 -7.67 -0.98 -12.78
C GLN A 96 -7.78 0.36 -12.08
N ALA A 97 -7.45 0.42 -10.80
CA ALA A 97 -7.55 1.64 -9.99
C ALA A 97 -6.39 2.61 -10.20
N GLY A 98 -5.27 2.15 -10.77
CA GLY A 98 -4.10 2.99 -11.01
C GLY A 98 -3.50 3.61 -9.75
N TRP A 99 -3.53 2.90 -8.62
CA TRP A 99 -3.17 3.42 -7.29
C TRP A 99 -1.86 4.19 -7.24
N GLU A 100 -0.82 3.68 -7.88
CA GLU A 100 0.49 4.35 -7.88
C GLU A 100 0.45 5.70 -8.59
N SER A 101 -0.22 5.77 -9.75
CA SER A 101 -0.36 7.01 -10.51
C SER A 101 -1.23 8.03 -9.79
N GLU A 102 -2.34 7.60 -9.18
CA GLU A 102 -3.25 8.47 -8.45
C GLU A 102 -2.61 9.03 -7.17
N LEU A 103 -1.91 8.18 -6.38
CA LEU A 103 -1.16 8.63 -5.20
C LEU A 103 -0.03 9.59 -5.58
N SER A 104 0.72 9.30 -6.65
CA SER A 104 1.81 10.15 -7.13
C SER A 104 1.28 11.50 -7.60
N TYR A 105 0.19 11.51 -8.35
CA TYR A 105 -0.47 12.74 -8.77
C TYR A 105 -0.95 13.57 -7.58
N GLY A 106 -1.65 12.94 -6.63
CA GLY A 106 -2.12 13.64 -5.42
C GLY A 106 -0.97 14.22 -4.60
N LEU A 107 0.15 13.49 -4.48
CA LEU A 107 1.35 14.00 -3.81
C LEU A 107 1.91 15.25 -4.48
N GLU A 108 1.92 15.30 -5.81
CA GLU A 108 2.35 16.49 -6.56
C GLU A 108 1.37 17.66 -6.35
N GLN A 109 0.05 17.40 -6.32
CA GLN A 109 -0.95 18.44 -6.06
C GLN A 109 -0.81 19.04 -4.66
N ILE A 110 -0.60 18.22 -3.62
CA ILE A 110 -0.36 18.70 -2.25
C ILE A 110 0.90 19.58 -2.20
N LYS A 111 1.98 19.16 -2.83
CA LYS A 111 3.25 19.92 -2.87
C LYS A 111 3.08 21.26 -3.59
N ALA A 112 2.33 21.28 -4.70
CA ALA A 112 2.02 22.52 -5.42
C ALA A 112 1.16 23.46 -4.55
N LEU A 113 0.13 22.93 -3.88
CA LEU A 113 -0.73 23.72 -2.99
C LEU A 113 0.07 24.31 -1.81
N LYS A 114 0.97 23.54 -1.22
CA LYS A 114 1.90 24.04 -0.17
C LYS A 114 2.76 25.17 -0.69
N HIS A 115 3.36 24.99 -1.86
CA HIS A 115 4.20 26.01 -2.46
C HIS A 115 3.43 27.32 -2.70
N ASP A 116 2.22 27.23 -3.26
CA ASP A 116 1.38 28.41 -3.55
C ASP A 116 0.94 29.11 -2.26
N ALA A 117 0.63 28.35 -1.21
CA ALA A 117 0.30 28.88 0.10
C ALA A 117 1.50 29.59 0.76
N GLU A 118 2.69 28.99 0.71
CA GLU A 118 3.94 29.57 1.24
C GLU A 118 4.31 30.87 0.53
N GLN A 119 4.08 30.95 -0.77
CA GLN A 119 4.35 32.15 -1.57
C GLN A 119 3.25 33.22 -1.48
N GLY A 120 2.16 32.94 -0.76
CA GLY A 120 1.00 33.85 -0.67
C GLY A 120 0.31 34.09 -2.00
N LEU A 121 0.37 33.10 -2.91
CA LEU A 121 -0.29 33.17 -4.23
C LEU A 121 -1.80 32.89 -4.16
N MET A 122 -2.26 32.35 -3.05
CA MET A 122 -3.66 32.03 -2.80
C MET A 122 -4.13 32.68 -1.50
N ASP A 123 -5.39 33.10 -1.45
CA ASP A 123 -6.02 33.53 -0.20
C ASP A 123 -6.41 32.32 0.67
N GLU A 124 -6.68 32.57 1.95
CA GLU A 124 -6.96 31.51 2.92
C GLU A 124 -8.17 30.65 2.55
N GLU A 125 -9.22 31.24 1.96
CA GLU A 125 -10.40 30.51 1.54
C GLU A 125 -10.12 29.61 0.34
N ALA A 126 -9.33 30.09 -0.62
CA ALA A 126 -8.92 29.30 -1.78
C ALA A 126 -8.05 28.10 -1.34
N ILE A 127 -7.12 28.31 -0.41
CA ILE A 127 -6.30 27.23 0.18
C ILE A 127 -7.19 26.19 0.86
N ARG A 128 -8.14 26.64 1.69
CA ARG A 128 -9.06 25.75 2.40
C ARG A 128 -9.87 24.88 1.43
N VAL A 129 -10.43 25.48 0.38
CA VAL A 129 -11.24 24.77 -0.62
C VAL A 129 -10.38 23.75 -1.39
N ALA A 130 -9.18 24.15 -1.81
CA ALA A 130 -8.28 23.26 -2.52
C ALA A 130 -7.87 22.06 -1.63
N LEU A 131 -7.48 22.31 -0.38
CA LEU A 131 -7.11 21.25 0.56
C LEU A 131 -8.26 20.27 0.84
N GLU A 132 -9.48 20.76 1.01
CA GLU A 132 -10.65 19.89 1.20
C GLU A 132 -10.92 19.02 -0.03
N ASN A 133 -10.71 19.54 -1.24
CA ASN A 133 -10.82 18.74 -2.46
C ASN A 133 -9.78 17.61 -2.49
N GLU A 134 -8.52 17.92 -2.14
CA GLU A 134 -7.46 16.90 -2.06
C GLU A 134 -7.76 15.85 -0.99
N LYS A 135 -8.26 16.25 0.17
CA LYS A 135 -8.65 15.30 1.24
C LYS A 135 -9.76 14.37 0.79
N VAL A 136 -10.80 14.90 0.11
CA VAL A 136 -11.91 14.08 -0.40
C VAL A 136 -11.43 13.03 -1.41
N ALA A 137 -10.44 13.37 -2.22
CA ALA A 137 -9.87 12.45 -3.21
C ALA A 137 -8.91 11.43 -2.55
N LEU A 138 -7.98 11.91 -1.71
CA LEU A 138 -6.84 11.10 -1.25
C LEU A 138 -7.12 10.25 0.00
N ILE A 139 -7.92 10.73 0.97
CA ILE A 139 -8.14 9.96 2.21
C ILE A 139 -8.76 8.59 1.94
N PRO A 140 -9.81 8.44 1.10
CA PRO A 140 -10.33 7.13 0.76
C PRO A 140 -9.31 6.25 0.02
N LEU A 141 -8.56 6.82 -0.92
CA LEU A 141 -7.53 6.12 -1.68
C LEU A 141 -6.40 5.59 -0.78
N ILE A 142 -5.87 6.44 0.11
CA ILE A 142 -4.85 6.08 1.10
C ILE A 142 -5.33 4.91 1.97
N SER A 143 -6.57 5.00 2.47
CA SER A 143 -7.17 3.94 3.29
C SER A 143 -7.31 2.62 2.53
N GLU A 144 -7.77 2.68 1.29
CA GLU A 144 -7.92 1.51 0.42
C GLU A 144 -6.58 0.85 0.13
N VAL A 145 -5.58 1.63 -0.28
CA VAL A 145 -4.23 1.12 -0.60
C VAL A 145 -3.59 0.50 0.64
N ASN A 146 -3.59 1.20 1.78
CA ASN A 146 -2.98 0.69 3.00
C ASN A 146 -3.64 -0.60 3.49
N SER A 147 -4.98 -0.67 3.49
CA SER A 147 -5.69 -1.88 3.88
C SER A 147 -5.44 -3.05 2.93
N SER A 148 -5.40 -2.78 1.64
CA SER A 148 -5.14 -3.78 0.60
C SER A 148 -3.70 -4.31 0.65
N CYS A 149 -2.73 -3.44 0.87
CA CYS A 149 -1.33 -3.84 1.06
C CYS A 149 -1.12 -4.65 2.33
N ALA A 150 -1.78 -4.28 3.44
CA ALA A 150 -1.72 -5.04 4.69
C ALA A 150 -2.29 -6.45 4.52
N ALA A 151 -3.50 -6.57 3.93
CA ALA A 151 -4.13 -7.87 3.67
C ALA A 151 -3.27 -8.75 2.75
N MET A 152 -2.60 -8.17 1.75
CA MET A 152 -1.73 -8.92 0.86
C MET A 152 -0.45 -9.41 1.56
N ARG A 153 0.15 -8.61 2.46
CA ARG A 153 1.30 -9.06 3.26
C ARG A 153 0.94 -10.23 4.19
N GLU A 154 -0.24 -10.17 4.83
CA GLU A 154 -0.73 -11.26 5.66
C GLU A 154 -0.93 -12.54 4.83
N LEU A 155 -1.54 -12.42 3.66
CA LEU A 155 -1.77 -13.55 2.75
C LEU A 155 -0.45 -14.19 2.30
N MET A 156 0.56 -13.38 1.93
CA MET A 156 1.87 -13.89 1.52
C MET A 156 2.62 -14.53 2.69
N ALA A 157 2.57 -13.96 3.88
CA ALA A 157 3.17 -14.56 5.07
C ALA A 157 2.50 -15.90 5.44
N GLU A 158 1.18 -16.02 5.27
CA GLU A 158 0.48 -17.30 5.43
C GLU A 158 0.94 -18.31 4.37
N HIS A 159 1.05 -17.91 3.11
CA HIS A 159 1.54 -18.76 2.02
C HIS A 159 2.94 -19.27 2.28
N ASP A 160 3.88 -18.40 2.66
CA ASP A 160 5.27 -18.74 2.98
C ASP A 160 5.36 -19.73 4.13
N SER A 161 4.49 -19.62 5.13
CA SER A 161 4.45 -20.55 6.26
C SER A 161 4.09 -21.98 5.86
N LEU A 162 3.45 -22.14 4.70
CA LEU A 162 3.03 -23.42 4.13
C LEU A 162 4.01 -23.98 3.09
N ASP A 163 5.08 -23.27 2.76
CA ASP A 163 5.99 -23.63 1.67
C ASP A 163 6.56 -25.07 1.85
N SER A 164 7.01 -25.43 3.03
CA SER A 164 7.48 -26.80 3.31
C SER A 164 6.40 -27.87 3.11
N HIS A 165 5.13 -27.51 3.34
CA HIS A 165 3.99 -28.40 3.13
C HIS A 165 3.68 -28.55 1.65
N TRP A 166 3.71 -27.44 0.89
CA TRP A 166 3.60 -27.45 -0.56
C TRP A 166 4.67 -28.31 -1.20
N GLN A 167 5.93 -28.22 -0.76
CA GLN A 167 7.03 -29.00 -1.30
C GLN A 167 6.80 -30.51 -1.11
N VAL A 168 6.36 -30.96 0.06
CA VAL A 168 6.01 -32.35 0.31
C VAL A 168 4.89 -32.84 -0.62
N MET A 169 3.91 -31.98 -0.89
CA MET A 169 2.80 -32.30 -1.78
C MET A 169 3.28 -32.43 -3.24
N TRP A 170 4.14 -31.48 -3.70
CA TRP A 170 4.72 -31.52 -5.06
C TRP A 170 5.60 -32.76 -5.24
N ASP A 171 6.47 -33.10 -4.30
CA ASP A 171 7.34 -34.27 -4.36
C ASP A 171 6.54 -35.57 -4.49
N ARG A 172 5.42 -35.70 -3.77
CA ARG A 172 4.53 -36.86 -3.92
C ARG A 172 3.81 -36.93 -5.26
N TRP A 173 3.43 -35.78 -5.81
CA TRP A 173 2.78 -35.73 -7.12
C TRP A 173 3.74 -36.04 -8.27
N GLU A 174 4.98 -35.63 -8.16
CA GLU A 174 6.02 -35.93 -9.14
C GLU A 174 6.53 -37.37 -9.01
N ASN A 175 6.52 -37.91 -7.81
CA ASN A 175 7.02 -39.26 -7.50
C ASN A 175 5.96 -40.09 -6.77
N PRO A 176 4.89 -40.53 -7.45
CA PRO A 176 3.76 -41.25 -6.83
C PRO A 176 4.13 -42.62 -6.21
N ASN A 177 5.39 -43.05 -6.33
CA ASN A 177 5.91 -44.32 -5.77
C ASN A 177 6.73 -44.11 -4.48
N LEU A 178 6.83 -42.87 -3.95
CA LEU A 178 7.39 -42.59 -2.64
C LEU A 178 6.28 -42.61 -1.57
#